data_73d187223fd465581da89c64700fc2ce
#
_entry.id   73d187223fd465581da89c64700fc2ce
#
_cell.length_a   1.000
_cell.length_b   1.000
_cell.length_c   1.000
_cell.angle_alpha   90.00
_cell.angle_beta   90.00
_cell.angle_gamma   90.00
#
_symmetry.space_group_name_H-M   'P 1'
#
loop_
_entity.id
_entity.type
_entity.pdbx_description
1 polymer ?
#
loop_
_entity_poly.entity_id
_entity_poly.type
_entity_poly.pdbx_seq_one_letter_code
_entity_poly.pdbx_strand_id
1 'polypeptide(L)'
;KGLESHVSGLNQAIRNVNDGISMVQITEGALDEVTSILQRMRDLSVQAANSALSATERGYLDAEHSKLATTMGAVIDQAKFNNKDLVADSGTTNVTIQSGANASDTTALAFSAMTENTLGVDATQIDMAGVKSKYTLSGITVATNSMNYQLTINNVDYTSASAVDLANVAAI
;
A
#
# COMPACT_ATOMS: atom_id res chain seq x y z
N LYS A 1 -44.77 -2.26 -25.78
CA LYS A 1 -43.33 -2.33 -26.22
C LYS A 1 -42.42 -1.36 -25.46
N GLY A 2 -42.80 -0.07 -25.28
CA GLY A 2 -41.98 0.87 -24.52
C GLY A 2 -41.91 0.56 -23.04
N LEU A 3 -43.01 0.23 -22.39
CA LEU A 3 -43.06 -0.17 -20.98
C LEU A 3 -42.32 -1.48 -20.72
N GLU A 4 -42.43 -2.46 -21.60
CA GLU A 4 -41.73 -3.76 -21.48
C GLU A 4 -40.19 -3.56 -21.56
N SER A 5 -39.73 -2.70 -22.47
CA SER A 5 -38.33 -2.34 -22.58
C SER A 5 -37.82 -1.62 -21.31
N HIS A 6 -38.66 -0.74 -20.75
CA HIS A 6 -38.31 -0.02 -19.52
C HIS A 6 -38.20 -0.97 -18.31
N VAL A 7 -39.17 -1.90 -18.18
CA VAL A 7 -39.16 -2.94 -17.13
C VAL A 7 -37.92 -3.86 -17.26
N SER A 8 -37.59 -4.26 -18.50
CA SER A 8 -36.40 -5.07 -18.75
C SER A 8 -35.13 -4.32 -18.37
N GLY A 9 -35.01 -3.01 -18.70
CA GLY A 9 -33.91 -2.15 -18.31
C GLY A 9 -33.75 -2.02 -16.79
N LEU A 10 -34.90 -1.82 -16.09
CA LEU A 10 -34.85 -1.74 -14.61
C LEU A 10 -34.42 -3.06 -13.96
N ASN A 11 -34.89 -4.20 -14.48
CA ASN A 11 -34.46 -5.50 -13.99
C ASN A 11 -32.94 -5.74 -14.18
N GLN A 12 -32.37 -5.24 -15.29
CA GLN A 12 -30.93 -5.28 -15.49
C GLN A 12 -30.21 -4.32 -14.54
N ALA A 13 -30.73 -3.12 -14.32
CA ALA A 13 -30.22 -2.16 -13.39
C ALA A 13 -30.14 -2.72 -11.95
N ILE A 14 -31.19 -3.45 -11.52
CA ILE A 14 -31.18 -4.11 -10.20
C ILE A 14 -30.03 -5.12 -10.11
N ARG A 15 -29.79 -5.92 -11.14
CA ARG A 15 -28.67 -6.87 -11.15
C ARG A 15 -27.32 -6.14 -11.07
N ASN A 16 -27.16 -5.10 -11.86
CA ASN A 16 -25.93 -4.30 -11.85
C ASN A 16 -25.67 -3.65 -10.47
N VAL A 17 -26.73 -3.16 -9.81
CA VAL A 17 -26.60 -2.59 -8.46
C VAL A 17 -26.20 -3.67 -7.45
N ASN A 18 -26.75 -4.89 -7.55
CA ASN A 18 -26.35 -6.01 -6.70
C ASN A 18 -24.88 -6.39 -6.92
N ASP A 19 -24.40 -6.35 -8.16
CA ASP A 19 -22.97 -6.53 -8.46
C ASP A 19 -22.13 -5.44 -7.80
N GLY A 20 -22.58 -4.19 -7.85
CA GLY A 20 -21.93 -3.08 -7.16
C GLY A 20 -21.89 -3.26 -5.63
N ILE A 21 -22.98 -3.70 -5.04
CA ILE A 21 -23.04 -4.02 -3.60
C ILE A 21 -22.02 -5.13 -3.26
N SER A 22 -21.95 -6.16 -4.10
CA SER A 22 -20.99 -7.26 -3.90
C SER A 22 -19.54 -6.78 -3.98
N MET A 23 -19.23 -5.84 -4.89
CA MET A 23 -17.89 -5.23 -4.96
C MET A 23 -17.57 -4.47 -3.66
N VAL A 24 -18.51 -3.69 -3.14
CA VAL A 24 -18.30 -2.95 -1.88
C VAL A 24 -18.09 -3.91 -0.71
N GLN A 25 -18.87 -5.00 -0.62
CA GLN A 25 -18.75 -5.99 0.44
C GLN A 25 -17.40 -6.73 0.41
N ILE A 26 -16.90 -7.06 -0.79
CA ILE A 26 -15.55 -7.64 -0.94
C ILE A 26 -14.49 -6.67 -0.44
N THR A 27 -14.60 -5.41 -0.82
CA THR A 27 -13.67 -4.36 -0.39
C THR A 27 -13.73 -4.14 1.12
N GLU A 28 -14.92 -4.09 1.70
CA GLU A 28 -15.13 -3.95 3.14
C GLU A 28 -14.48 -5.10 3.92
N GLY A 29 -14.68 -6.34 3.46
CA GLY A 29 -14.06 -7.52 4.07
C GLY A 29 -12.52 -7.46 4.01
N ALA A 30 -11.96 -7.07 2.88
CA ALA A 30 -10.51 -6.89 2.76
C ALA A 30 -9.98 -5.77 3.67
N LEU A 31 -10.72 -4.66 3.80
CA LEU A 31 -10.39 -3.54 4.69
C LEU A 31 -10.36 -3.93 6.17
N ASP A 32 -11.31 -4.74 6.61
CA ASP A 32 -11.37 -5.24 7.98
C ASP A 32 -10.16 -6.11 8.30
N GLU A 33 -9.76 -6.97 7.37
CA GLU A 33 -8.59 -7.83 7.53
C GLU A 33 -7.30 -7.01 7.53
N VAL A 34 -7.14 -6.08 6.60
CA VAL A 34 -6.00 -5.14 6.55
C VAL A 34 -5.91 -4.34 7.85
N THR A 35 -7.03 -3.84 8.36
CA THR A 35 -7.06 -3.09 9.63
C THR A 35 -6.57 -3.95 10.80
N SER A 36 -6.99 -5.21 10.86
CA SER A 36 -6.55 -6.16 11.89
C SER A 36 -5.04 -6.42 11.80
N ILE A 37 -4.51 -6.61 10.60
CA ILE A 37 -3.07 -6.80 10.36
C ILE A 37 -2.29 -5.55 10.79
N LEU A 38 -2.74 -4.34 10.41
CA LEU A 38 -2.11 -3.08 10.79
C LEU A 38 -2.07 -2.87 12.31
N GLN A 39 -3.13 -3.26 13.03
CA GLN A 39 -3.14 -3.22 14.49
C GLN A 39 -2.05 -4.13 15.07
N ARG A 40 -1.93 -5.35 14.55
CA ARG A 40 -0.88 -6.30 14.98
C ARG A 40 0.52 -5.76 14.68
N MET A 41 0.72 -5.19 13.48
CA MET A 41 2.00 -4.58 13.10
C MET A 41 2.37 -3.42 14.02
N ARG A 42 1.38 -2.59 14.41
CA ARG A 42 1.57 -1.53 15.39
C ARG A 42 2.01 -2.07 16.77
N ASP A 43 1.36 -3.12 17.24
CA ASP A 43 1.71 -3.73 18.52
C ASP A 43 3.16 -4.25 18.52
N LEU A 44 3.58 -4.90 17.43
CA LEU A 44 4.97 -5.34 17.24
C LEU A 44 5.95 -4.16 17.25
N SER A 45 5.59 -3.07 16.59
CA SER A 45 6.42 -1.85 16.52
C SER A 45 6.58 -1.22 17.91
N VAL A 46 5.49 -1.14 18.70
CA VAL A 46 5.54 -0.65 20.08
C VAL A 46 6.40 -1.56 20.95
N GLN A 47 6.29 -2.88 20.78
CA GLN A 47 7.13 -3.83 21.50
C GLN A 47 8.61 -3.69 21.11
N ALA A 48 8.91 -3.54 19.83
CA ALA A 48 10.29 -3.37 19.33
C ALA A 48 10.94 -2.06 19.81
N ALA A 49 10.14 -1.02 20.09
CA ALA A 49 10.63 0.24 20.64
C ALA A 49 11.15 0.14 22.08
N ASN A 50 10.92 -0.98 22.76
CA ASN A 50 11.45 -1.19 24.10
C ASN A 50 12.97 -1.41 24.08
N SER A 51 13.72 -0.49 24.69
CA SER A 51 15.19 -0.53 24.76
C SER A 51 15.75 -1.71 25.57
N ALA A 52 14.92 -2.42 26.35
CA ALA A 52 15.32 -3.62 27.08
C ALA A 52 15.47 -4.86 26.19
N LEU A 53 14.93 -4.83 24.97
CA LEU A 53 15.06 -5.93 24.02
C LEU A 53 16.46 -5.97 23.39
N SER A 54 16.98 -7.18 23.25
CA SER A 54 18.21 -7.44 22.50
C SER A 54 17.97 -7.25 20.99
N ALA A 55 19.06 -7.07 20.21
CA ALA A 55 18.99 -7.00 18.76
C ALA A 55 18.36 -8.28 18.15
N THR A 56 18.64 -9.45 18.73
CA THR A 56 18.07 -10.73 18.27
C THR A 56 16.55 -10.78 18.46
N GLU A 57 16.05 -10.34 19.62
CA GLU A 57 14.62 -10.30 19.89
C GLU A 57 13.90 -9.32 18.97
N ARG A 58 14.48 -8.13 18.73
CA ARG A 58 13.96 -7.19 17.73
C ARG A 58 13.96 -7.78 16.33
N GLY A 59 14.97 -8.58 15.97
CA GLY A 59 15.02 -9.29 14.69
C GLY A 59 13.87 -10.30 14.52
N TYR A 60 13.42 -10.94 15.57
CA TYR A 60 12.23 -11.81 15.50
C TYR A 60 10.93 -11.02 15.27
N LEU A 61 10.80 -9.87 15.94
CA LEU A 61 9.66 -8.97 15.76
C LEU A 61 9.63 -8.40 14.32
N ASP A 62 10.79 -8.05 13.78
CA ASP A 62 10.95 -7.58 12.40
C ASP A 62 10.55 -8.65 11.38
N ALA A 63 10.97 -9.89 11.59
CA ALA A 63 10.58 -11.00 10.75
C ALA A 63 9.06 -11.28 10.78
N GLU A 64 8.40 -11.13 11.95
CA GLU A 64 6.95 -11.24 12.06
C GLU A 64 6.25 -10.07 11.34
N HIS A 65 6.73 -8.84 11.54
CA HIS A 65 6.22 -7.64 10.87
C HIS A 65 6.30 -7.78 9.35
N SER A 66 7.42 -8.25 8.81
CA SER A 66 7.63 -8.46 7.37
C SER A 66 6.67 -9.53 6.80
N LYS A 67 6.37 -10.58 7.57
CA LYS A 67 5.37 -11.59 7.17
C LYS A 67 3.97 -11.00 7.14
N LEU A 68 3.62 -10.16 8.11
CA LEU A 68 2.33 -9.48 8.15
C LEU A 68 2.17 -8.53 6.97
N ALA A 69 3.22 -7.78 6.61
CA ALA A 69 3.21 -6.93 5.41
C ALA A 69 2.95 -7.75 4.14
N THR A 70 3.66 -8.88 3.97
CA THR A 70 3.42 -9.78 2.84
C THR A 70 1.98 -10.35 2.83
N THR A 71 1.45 -10.71 4.00
CA THR A 71 0.07 -11.22 4.11
C THR A 71 -0.93 -10.13 3.75
N MET A 72 -0.70 -8.91 4.21
CA MET A 72 -1.54 -7.75 3.88
C MET A 72 -1.58 -7.49 2.37
N GLY A 73 -0.42 -7.53 1.69
CA GLY A 73 -0.34 -7.44 0.23
C GLY A 73 -1.18 -8.53 -0.45
N ALA A 74 -1.09 -9.77 0.01
CA ALA A 74 -1.89 -10.87 -0.52
C ALA A 74 -3.40 -10.68 -0.33
N VAL A 75 -3.84 -10.12 0.81
CA VAL A 75 -5.26 -9.80 1.07
C VAL A 75 -5.75 -8.71 0.10
N ILE A 76 -4.96 -7.68 -0.11
CA ILE A 76 -5.24 -6.59 -1.07
C ILE A 76 -5.35 -7.16 -2.50
N ASP A 77 -4.41 -8.01 -2.90
CA ASP A 77 -4.39 -8.64 -4.22
C ASP A 77 -5.58 -9.59 -4.46
N GLN A 78 -6.15 -10.16 -3.40
CA GLN A 78 -7.33 -11.04 -3.48
C GLN A 78 -8.65 -10.27 -3.54
N ALA A 79 -8.67 -8.98 -3.25
CA ALA A 79 -9.85 -8.13 -3.31
C ALA A 79 -10.26 -7.83 -4.77
N LYS A 80 -10.71 -8.87 -5.49
CA LYS A 80 -11.09 -8.83 -6.91
C LYS A 80 -12.55 -9.19 -7.10
N PHE A 81 -13.18 -8.54 -8.05
CA PHE A 81 -14.51 -8.91 -8.55
C PHE A 81 -14.41 -9.19 -10.05
N ASN A 82 -14.79 -10.40 -10.47
CA ASN A 82 -14.72 -10.83 -11.87
C ASN A 82 -13.36 -10.50 -12.54
N ASN A 83 -12.27 -10.86 -11.87
CA ASN A 83 -10.88 -10.62 -12.28
C ASN A 83 -10.48 -9.14 -12.40
N LYS A 84 -11.29 -8.22 -11.87
CA LYS A 84 -10.98 -6.80 -11.76
C LYS A 84 -10.55 -6.49 -10.34
N ASP A 85 -9.36 -5.88 -10.20
CA ASP A 85 -8.86 -5.42 -8.92
C ASP A 85 -9.72 -4.26 -8.43
N LEU A 86 -10.15 -4.34 -7.16
CA LEU A 86 -10.96 -3.30 -6.53
C LEU A 86 -10.09 -2.30 -5.77
N VAL A 87 -9.11 -2.79 -5.04
CA VAL A 87 -8.14 -2.00 -4.27
C VAL A 87 -6.76 -2.09 -4.92
N ALA A 88 -6.69 -1.74 -6.19
CA ALA A 88 -5.52 -1.86 -7.04
C ALA A 88 -4.29 -1.15 -6.47
N ASP A 89 -3.13 -1.63 -6.86
CA ASP A 89 -1.80 -1.19 -6.46
C ASP A 89 -1.39 0.19 -7.02
N SER A 90 -2.20 0.82 -7.86
CA SER A 90 -1.93 2.16 -8.38
C SER A 90 -3.19 2.96 -8.69
N GLY A 91 -3.42 4.04 -7.95
CA GLY A 91 -4.48 4.99 -8.22
C GLY A 91 -5.86 4.60 -7.67
N THR A 92 -6.91 5.11 -8.29
CA THR A 92 -8.29 4.84 -7.92
C THR A 92 -8.96 4.00 -8.99
N THR A 93 -9.52 2.85 -8.60
CA THR A 93 -10.36 2.06 -9.50
C THR A 93 -11.77 2.62 -9.52
N ASN A 94 -12.17 3.19 -10.65
CA ASN A 94 -13.51 3.69 -10.85
C ASN A 94 -14.38 2.67 -11.57
N VAL A 95 -15.53 2.34 -10.99
CA VAL A 95 -16.53 1.46 -11.57
C VAL A 95 -17.84 2.22 -11.70
N THR A 96 -18.33 2.38 -12.92
CA THR A 96 -19.62 3.01 -13.16
C THR A 96 -20.67 1.92 -13.33
N ILE A 97 -21.67 1.93 -12.47
CA ILE A 97 -22.81 1.00 -12.45
C ILE A 97 -24.00 1.67 -13.12
N GLN A 98 -24.58 1.04 -14.14
CA GLN A 98 -25.85 1.46 -14.69
C GLN A 98 -26.97 1.09 -13.72
N SER A 99 -27.49 2.07 -12.99
CA SER A 99 -28.45 1.91 -11.90
C SER A 99 -29.91 2.19 -12.31
N GLY A 100 -30.13 2.57 -13.56
CA GLY A 100 -31.48 2.84 -14.08
C GLY A 100 -31.63 2.46 -15.54
N ALA A 101 -32.81 2.72 -16.08
CA ALA A 101 -33.19 2.38 -17.46
C ALA A 101 -32.70 3.39 -18.50
N ASN A 102 -32.35 4.62 -18.10
CA ASN A 102 -31.86 5.65 -18.99
C ASN A 102 -30.31 5.69 -18.99
N ALA A 103 -29.71 6.10 -20.10
CA ALA A 103 -28.25 6.11 -20.26
C ALA A 103 -27.48 6.98 -19.23
N SER A 104 -28.16 7.95 -18.63
CA SER A 104 -27.59 8.84 -17.60
C SER A 104 -27.77 8.34 -16.16
N ASP A 105 -28.56 7.27 -15.96
CA ASP A 105 -28.86 6.74 -14.63
C ASP A 105 -27.72 5.84 -14.15
N THR A 106 -26.58 6.45 -13.83
CA THR A 106 -25.37 5.74 -13.42
C THR A 106 -24.94 6.10 -12.00
N THR A 107 -24.37 5.14 -11.30
CA THR A 107 -23.72 5.33 -9.98
C THR A 107 -22.24 5.01 -10.12
N ALA A 108 -21.38 5.94 -9.75
CA ALA A 108 -19.92 5.74 -9.74
C ALA A 108 -19.48 5.22 -8.37
N LEU A 109 -18.75 4.10 -8.37
CA LEU A 109 -18.02 3.57 -7.22
C LEU A 109 -16.55 3.84 -7.43
N ALA A 110 -15.92 4.50 -6.46
CA ALA A 110 -14.50 4.80 -6.47
C ALA A 110 -13.80 4.02 -5.35
N PHE A 111 -12.89 3.14 -5.72
CA PHE A 111 -12.08 2.36 -4.79
C PHE A 111 -10.67 2.92 -4.81
N SER A 112 -10.21 3.51 -3.69
CA SER A 112 -8.85 4.04 -3.58
C SER A 112 -7.85 2.90 -3.49
N ALA A 113 -6.70 3.07 -4.13
CA ALA A 113 -5.61 2.11 -4.03
C ALA A 113 -5.12 2.02 -2.58
N MET A 114 -4.89 0.79 -2.16
CA MET A 114 -4.28 0.47 -0.87
C MET A 114 -3.09 -0.44 -1.15
N THR A 115 -1.90 0.10 -0.99
CA THR A 115 -0.66 -0.66 -1.12
C THR A 115 0.12 -0.57 0.17
N GLU A 116 1.03 -1.51 0.41
CA GLU A 116 1.97 -1.44 1.54
C GLU A 116 2.67 -0.08 1.59
N ASN A 117 3.02 0.46 0.43
CA ASN A 117 3.68 1.76 0.29
C ASN A 117 2.75 2.93 0.64
N THR A 118 1.48 2.92 0.20
CA THR A 118 0.51 3.99 0.54
C THR A 118 0.13 3.97 2.01
N LEU A 119 0.19 2.80 2.64
CA LEU A 119 -0.06 2.61 4.07
C LEU A 119 1.20 2.87 4.92
N GLY A 120 2.37 3.08 4.29
CA GLY A 120 3.62 3.35 4.98
C GLY A 120 4.18 2.16 5.78
N VAL A 121 3.83 0.94 5.39
CA VAL A 121 4.19 -0.31 6.08
C VAL A 121 5.04 -1.24 5.22
N ASP A 122 5.61 -0.72 4.13
CA ASP A 122 6.54 -1.47 3.29
C ASP A 122 7.73 -1.97 4.13
N ALA A 123 7.99 -3.28 4.07
CA ALA A 123 9.06 -3.95 4.78
C ALA A 123 10.47 -3.39 4.45
N THR A 124 10.60 -2.67 3.34
CA THR A 124 11.87 -2.00 2.97
C THR A 124 12.06 -0.64 3.66
N GLN A 125 10.96 -0.07 4.21
CA GLN A 125 10.98 1.23 4.88
C GLN A 125 10.99 1.13 6.40
N ILE A 126 10.57 0.00 6.95
CA ILE A 126 10.53 -0.25 8.39
C ILE A 126 11.56 -1.32 8.74
N ASP A 127 12.64 -0.92 9.42
CA ASP A 127 13.65 -1.81 9.97
C ASP A 127 13.60 -1.72 11.51
N MET A 128 13.02 -2.74 12.13
CA MET A 128 12.94 -2.83 13.60
C MET A 128 14.14 -3.55 14.21
N ALA A 129 14.92 -4.28 13.42
CA ALA A 129 16.07 -5.05 13.87
C ALA A 129 17.34 -4.18 14.01
N GLY A 130 17.43 -3.12 13.25
CA GLY A 130 18.62 -2.26 13.20
C GLY A 130 18.30 -0.78 13.40
N VAL A 131 19.08 -0.11 14.18
CA VAL A 131 18.96 1.30 14.60
C VAL A 131 19.22 2.30 13.46
N LYS A 132 19.26 1.87 12.20
CA LYS A 132 19.55 2.75 11.07
C LYS A 132 18.46 2.64 10.00
N SER A 133 17.68 3.69 9.85
CA SER A 133 16.87 3.90 8.65
C SER A 133 17.78 3.88 7.43
N LYS A 134 17.73 2.78 6.67
CA LYS A 134 18.48 2.68 5.42
C LYS A 134 17.68 3.37 4.32
N TYR A 135 17.97 4.62 4.07
CA TYR A 135 17.51 5.28 2.86
C TYR A 135 18.30 4.73 1.67
N THR A 136 17.67 3.90 0.86
CA THR A 136 18.26 3.49 -0.42
C THR A 136 17.87 4.53 -1.47
N LEU A 137 18.75 5.42 -1.80
CA LEU A 137 18.61 6.33 -2.94
C LEU A 137 18.91 5.52 -4.21
N SER A 138 17.87 4.98 -4.85
CA SER A 138 17.99 4.32 -6.15
C SER A 138 17.85 5.36 -7.27
N GLY A 139 18.73 5.31 -8.26
CA GLY A 139 18.64 6.16 -9.46
C GLY A 139 19.54 7.39 -9.46
N ILE A 140 20.52 7.53 -8.53
CA ILE A 140 21.54 8.55 -8.64
C ILE A 140 22.62 8.07 -9.62
N THR A 141 22.59 8.60 -10.83
CA THR A 141 23.70 8.45 -11.78
C THR A 141 24.76 9.48 -11.42
N VAL A 142 25.87 9.03 -10.84
CA VAL A 142 26.99 9.90 -10.51
C VAL A 142 27.88 10.01 -11.74
N ALA A 143 27.95 11.20 -12.34
CA ALA A 143 29.00 11.51 -13.28
C ALA A 143 30.35 11.53 -12.52
N THR A 144 31.36 10.88 -13.08
CA THR A 144 32.68 10.65 -12.51
C THR A 144 33.45 11.95 -12.29
N ASN A 145 33.06 12.76 -11.32
CA ASN A 145 33.83 13.89 -10.85
C ASN A 145 33.64 14.07 -9.34
N SER A 146 34.72 14.31 -8.62
CA SER A 146 34.77 14.53 -7.17
C SER A 146 33.78 15.63 -6.76
N MET A 147 32.58 15.25 -6.32
CA MET A 147 31.60 16.17 -5.78
C MET A 147 31.37 15.89 -4.30
N ASN A 148 31.25 16.95 -3.52
CA ASN A 148 30.80 16.86 -2.15
C ASN A 148 29.26 16.71 -2.19
N TYR A 149 28.75 15.70 -1.50
CA TYR A 149 27.31 15.47 -1.41
C TYR A 149 26.78 16.09 -0.12
N GLN A 150 25.67 16.79 -0.23
CA GLN A 150 24.91 17.29 0.90
C GLN A 150 23.58 16.54 0.95
N LEU A 151 23.29 15.90 2.08
CA LEU A 151 22.01 15.26 2.36
C LEU A 151 21.39 15.98 3.54
N THR A 152 20.23 16.59 3.32
CA THR A 152 19.47 17.25 4.38
C THR A 152 18.37 16.33 4.87
N ILE A 153 18.41 15.92 6.13
CA ILE A 153 17.36 15.13 6.79
C ILE A 153 16.85 15.92 8.00
N ASN A 154 15.56 16.15 8.07
CA ASN A 154 14.93 16.91 9.16
C ASN A 154 15.60 18.26 9.45
N ASN A 155 15.96 19.02 8.42
CA ASN A 155 16.70 20.30 8.51
C ASN A 155 18.12 20.17 9.07
N VAL A 156 18.71 18.97 9.11
CA VAL A 156 20.10 18.74 9.47
C VAL A 156 20.86 18.35 8.21
N ASP A 157 21.91 19.12 7.90
CA ASP A 157 22.76 18.91 6.74
C ASP A 157 23.89 17.96 7.06
N TYR A 158 23.96 16.85 6.34
CA TYR A 158 25.06 15.90 6.34
C TYR A 158 25.92 16.13 5.10
N THR A 159 27.08 16.77 5.26
CA THR A 159 28.02 16.98 4.17
C THR A 159 29.19 16.00 4.27
N SER A 160 29.56 15.39 3.14
CA SER A 160 30.80 14.60 3.12
C SER A 160 32.01 15.53 3.18
N ALA A 161 32.90 15.33 4.14
CA ALA A 161 34.13 16.11 4.29
C ALA A 161 35.21 15.77 3.23
N SER A 162 35.00 14.73 2.43
CA SER A 162 35.90 14.27 1.37
C SER A 162 35.06 13.65 0.25
N ALA A 163 35.57 13.66 -0.98
CA ALA A 163 34.99 12.94 -2.10
C ALA A 163 34.79 11.47 -1.71
N VAL A 164 33.54 11.03 -1.62
CA VAL A 164 33.24 9.64 -1.28
C VAL A 164 33.29 8.84 -2.57
N ASP A 165 34.22 7.91 -2.67
CA ASP A 165 34.23 6.89 -3.71
C ASP A 165 33.07 5.93 -3.43
N LEU A 166 32.04 5.96 -4.26
CA LEU A 166 30.83 5.12 -4.15
C LEU A 166 31.13 3.62 -4.21
N ALA A 167 32.30 3.21 -4.65
CA ALA A 167 32.75 1.82 -4.57
C ALA A 167 32.88 1.31 -3.12
N ASN A 168 32.98 2.21 -2.14
CA ASN A 168 33.18 1.88 -0.72
C ASN A 168 31.99 2.19 0.20
N VAL A 169 30.85 2.65 -0.31
CA VAL A 169 29.66 2.95 0.52
C VAL A 169 29.02 1.69 1.12
N ALA A 170 29.37 0.52 0.64
CA ALA A 170 28.89 -0.76 1.21
C ALA A 170 29.57 -1.13 2.56
N ALA A 171 30.47 -0.31 3.08
CA ALA A 171 31.28 -0.61 4.28
C ALA A 171 31.04 0.35 5.47
N ILE A 172 29.92 1.11 5.47
CA ILE A 172 29.54 1.96 6.60
C ILE A 172 28.24 1.46 7.22
#